data_4f0f0a07b22d0962b1e59ce6efd6ff9a
#
_entry.id   4f0f0a07b22d0962b1e59ce6efd6ff9a
#
_cell.length_a   1.000
_cell.length_b   1.000
_cell.length_c   1.000
_cell.angle_alpha   90.00
_cell.angle_beta   90.00
_cell.angle_gamma   90.00
#
_symmetry.space_group_name_H-M   'P 1'
#
loop_
_entity.id
_entity.type
_entity.pdbx_description
1 polymer ?
#
loop_
_entity_poly.entity_id
_entity_poly.type
_entity_poly.pdbx_seq_one_letter_code
_entity_poly.pdbx_strand_id
1 'polypeptide(L)'
;MGTDDPVEAVERELAVLLRRARSTSGTIARELHPDLGAAAYGILFNLQQTGGARTTDIAAFFGVGKPTISRQVGLLERLGFVERVEDPGDRRAVTLRLTDEGSARLVEAQEARRARLRASLDSWPREDLETLGRLLHRFNDQQV
;
A
#
# COMPACT_ATOMS: atom_id res chain seq x y z
N MET A 1 -24.21 22.26 -24.37
CA MET A 1 -23.23 21.23 -24.73
C MET A 1 -21.99 21.54 -23.89
N GLY A 2 -21.83 20.86 -22.75
CA GLY A 2 -20.69 21.07 -21.89
C GLY A 2 -19.44 20.56 -22.61
N THR A 3 -18.49 21.44 -22.88
CA THR A 3 -17.11 21.04 -23.08
C THR A 3 -16.72 20.39 -21.75
N ASP A 4 -16.60 19.05 -21.73
CA ASP A 4 -16.06 18.35 -20.56
C ASP A 4 -14.72 18.98 -20.24
N ASP A 5 -14.64 19.70 -19.14
CA ASP A 5 -13.39 20.30 -18.69
C ASP A 5 -12.38 19.15 -18.51
N PRO A 6 -11.20 19.21 -19.16
CA PRO A 6 -10.19 18.17 -19.02
C PRO A 6 -9.83 17.87 -17.56
N VAL A 7 -9.88 18.87 -16.69
CA VAL A 7 -9.62 18.71 -15.25
C VAL A 7 -10.72 17.88 -14.58
N GLU A 8 -12.00 18.15 -14.89
CA GLU A 8 -13.11 17.35 -14.38
C GLU A 8 -13.02 15.88 -14.83
N ALA A 9 -12.58 15.64 -16.08
CA ALA A 9 -12.35 14.28 -16.55
C ALA A 9 -11.27 13.57 -15.74
N VAL A 10 -10.16 14.23 -15.46
CA VAL A 10 -9.08 13.71 -14.61
C VAL A 10 -9.57 13.44 -13.18
N GLU A 11 -10.33 14.36 -12.58
CA GLU A 11 -10.90 14.19 -11.24
C GLU A 11 -11.81 12.95 -11.15
N ARG A 12 -12.68 12.75 -12.14
CA ARG A 12 -13.54 11.57 -12.19
C ARG A 12 -12.74 10.27 -12.24
N GLU A 13 -11.72 10.22 -13.10
CA GLU A 13 -10.90 9.01 -13.25
C GLU A 13 -10.02 8.75 -12.03
N LEU A 14 -9.49 9.80 -11.40
CA LEU A 14 -8.77 9.67 -10.12
C LEU A 14 -9.67 9.15 -9.01
N ALA A 15 -10.92 9.61 -8.91
CA ALA A 15 -11.86 9.10 -7.92
C ALA A 15 -12.15 7.60 -8.11
N VAL A 16 -12.30 7.15 -9.37
CA VAL A 16 -12.47 5.74 -9.71
C VAL A 16 -11.21 4.95 -9.35
N LEU A 17 -10.04 5.46 -9.71
CA LEU A 17 -8.75 4.82 -9.44
C LEU A 17 -8.51 4.63 -7.94
N LEU A 18 -8.73 5.68 -7.14
CA LEU A 18 -8.57 5.63 -5.68
C LEU A 18 -9.53 4.63 -5.02
N ARG A 19 -10.79 4.59 -5.48
CA ARG A 19 -11.76 3.61 -4.99
C ARG A 19 -11.33 2.17 -5.32
N ARG A 20 -10.87 1.94 -6.55
CA ARG A 20 -10.35 0.62 -6.97
C ARG A 20 -9.09 0.24 -6.21
N ALA A 21 -8.18 1.19 -5.96
CA ALA A 21 -6.97 0.95 -5.20
C ALA A 21 -7.27 0.51 -3.76
N ARG A 22 -8.24 1.15 -3.09
CA ARG A 22 -8.70 0.75 -1.75
C ARG A 22 -9.29 -0.66 -1.76
N SER A 23 -10.15 -0.96 -2.72
CA SER A 23 -10.74 -2.29 -2.89
C SER A 23 -9.66 -3.35 -3.13
N THR A 24 -8.68 -3.05 -3.97
CA THR A 24 -7.55 -3.94 -4.27
C THR A 24 -6.69 -4.20 -3.04
N SER A 25 -6.39 -3.17 -2.25
CA SER A 25 -5.62 -3.31 -1.00
C SER A 25 -6.34 -4.21 0.01
N GLY A 26 -7.66 -4.08 0.13
CA GLY A 26 -8.47 -4.96 0.96
C GLY A 26 -8.48 -6.41 0.45
N THR A 27 -8.52 -6.60 -0.86
CA THR A 27 -8.46 -7.93 -1.48
C THR A 27 -7.11 -8.61 -1.23
N ILE A 28 -6.00 -7.90 -1.43
CA ILE A 28 -4.66 -8.42 -1.15
C ILE A 28 -4.51 -8.78 0.33
N ALA A 29 -4.99 -7.92 1.22
CA ALA A 29 -4.95 -8.19 2.65
C ALA A 29 -5.70 -9.49 3.01
N ARG A 30 -6.89 -9.70 2.46
CA ARG A 30 -7.68 -10.92 2.69
C ARG A 30 -7.04 -12.17 2.05
N GLU A 31 -6.32 -12.02 0.95
CA GLU A 31 -5.53 -13.11 0.36
C GLU A 31 -4.37 -13.52 1.28
N LEU A 32 -3.78 -12.57 2.01
CA LEU A 32 -2.77 -12.85 3.03
C LEU A 32 -3.36 -13.55 4.25
N HIS A 33 -4.48 -13.03 4.77
CA HIS A 33 -5.24 -13.63 5.85
C HIS A 33 -6.66 -13.06 5.92
N PRO A 34 -7.70 -13.88 6.19
CA PRO A 34 -9.10 -13.43 6.18
C PRO A 34 -9.41 -12.26 7.12
N ASP A 35 -8.69 -12.15 8.23
CA ASP A 35 -8.90 -11.11 9.24
C ASP A 35 -8.18 -9.79 8.93
N LEU A 36 -7.38 -9.74 7.85
CA LEU A 36 -6.66 -8.53 7.45
C LEU A 36 -7.51 -7.65 6.53
N GLY A 37 -7.46 -6.35 6.78
CA GLY A 37 -8.07 -5.33 5.95
C GLY A 37 -7.04 -4.43 5.24
N ALA A 38 -7.54 -3.46 4.47
CA ALA A 38 -6.70 -2.54 3.71
C ALA A 38 -5.65 -1.80 4.57
N ALA A 39 -5.99 -1.44 5.81
CA ALA A 39 -5.07 -0.78 6.73
C ALA A 39 -3.86 -1.68 7.07
N ALA A 40 -4.09 -2.97 7.29
CA ALA A 40 -3.01 -3.92 7.54
C ALA A 40 -2.07 -4.04 6.34
N TYR A 41 -2.61 -4.12 5.13
CA TYR A 41 -1.78 -4.11 3.92
C TYR A 41 -0.95 -2.83 3.79
N GLY A 42 -1.53 -1.67 4.10
CA GLY A 42 -0.81 -0.40 4.12
C GLY A 42 0.38 -0.39 5.08
N ILE A 43 0.21 -0.96 6.28
CA ILE A 43 1.29 -1.10 7.26
C ILE A 43 2.40 -2.02 6.72
N LEU A 44 2.05 -3.18 6.19
CA LEU A 44 3.01 -4.13 5.61
C LEU A 44 3.79 -3.50 4.45
N PHE A 45 3.10 -2.78 3.57
CA PHE A 45 3.72 -2.08 2.46
C PHE A 45 4.69 -0.98 2.93
N ASN A 46 4.29 -0.19 3.93
CA ASN A 46 5.16 0.82 4.53
C ASN A 46 6.43 0.19 5.11
N LEU A 47 6.31 -0.90 5.87
CA LEU A 47 7.46 -1.61 6.44
C LEU A 47 8.37 -2.22 5.37
N GLN A 48 7.80 -2.68 4.27
CA GLN A 48 8.56 -3.16 3.11
C GLN A 48 9.41 -2.04 2.49
N GLN A 49 8.83 -0.84 2.34
CA GLN A 49 9.52 0.30 1.74
C GLN A 49 10.61 0.90 2.66
N THR A 50 10.35 0.93 3.96
CA THR A 50 11.24 1.57 4.93
C THR A 50 12.27 0.61 5.56
N GLY A 51 12.06 -0.69 5.45
CA GLY A 51 12.88 -1.70 6.15
C GLY A 51 12.58 -1.81 7.65
N GLY A 52 11.70 -0.99 8.17
CA GLY A 52 11.26 -0.93 9.56
C GLY A 52 10.84 0.47 9.95
N ALA A 53 9.92 0.57 10.90
CA ALA A 53 9.42 1.86 11.38
C ALA A 53 8.91 1.75 12.82
N ARG A 54 8.94 2.86 13.54
CA ARG A 54 8.32 2.97 14.86
C ARG A 54 6.81 3.04 14.71
N THR A 55 6.06 2.48 15.66
CA THR A 55 4.59 2.52 15.67
C THR A 55 4.06 3.95 15.59
N THR A 56 4.74 4.89 16.25
CA THR A 56 4.40 6.32 16.20
C THR A 56 4.55 6.93 14.81
N ASP A 57 5.59 6.55 14.08
CA ASP A 57 5.84 7.04 12.71
C ASP A 57 4.80 6.47 11.73
N ILE A 58 4.42 5.21 11.91
CA ILE A 58 3.35 4.59 11.11
C ILE A 58 2.01 5.31 11.36
N ALA A 59 1.67 5.57 12.62
CA ALA A 59 0.45 6.30 12.96
C ALA A 59 0.42 7.71 12.34
N ALA A 60 1.53 8.44 12.41
CA ALA A 60 1.68 9.75 11.81
C ALA A 60 1.54 9.69 10.28
N PHE A 61 2.16 8.71 9.64
CA PHE A 61 2.08 8.51 8.18
C PHE A 61 0.65 8.27 7.69
N PHE A 62 -0.12 7.46 8.42
CA PHE A 62 -1.53 7.18 8.06
C PHE A 62 -2.52 8.23 8.57
N GLY A 63 -2.08 9.19 9.39
CA GLY A 63 -2.96 10.20 9.96
C GLY A 63 -4.04 9.63 10.89
N VAL A 64 -3.75 8.49 11.56
CA VAL A 64 -4.67 7.80 12.47
C VAL A 64 -4.12 7.77 13.88
N GLY A 65 -5.01 7.53 14.86
CA GLY A 65 -4.63 7.46 16.26
C GLY A 65 -3.77 6.22 16.58
N LYS A 66 -2.87 6.38 17.55
CA LYS A 66 -2.04 5.30 18.09
C LYS A 66 -2.82 4.01 18.43
N PRO A 67 -4.01 4.06 19.08
CA PRO A 67 -4.76 2.84 19.39
C PRO A 67 -5.17 2.03 18.18
N THR A 68 -5.52 2.71 17.08
CA THR A 68 -5.90 2.04 15.82
C THR A 68 -4.72 1.29 15.22
N ILE A 69 -3.56 1.93 15.14
CA ILE A 69 -2.33 1.30 14.64
C ILE A 69 -1.89 0.16 15.55
N SER A 70 -1.89 0.36 16.87
CA SER A 70 -1.50 -0.67 17.83
C SER A 70 -2.34 -1.93 17.71
N ARG A 71 -3.64 -1.81 17.44
CA ARG A 71 -4.55 -2.92 17.24
C ARG A 71 -4.20 -3.70 15.97
N GLN A 72 -3.96 -3.02 14.88
CA GLN A 72 -3.56 -3.64 13.61
C GLN A 72 -2.19 -4.31 13.72
N VAL A 73 -1.24 -3.65 14.34
CA VAL A 73 0.09 -4.20 14.60
C VAL A 73 0.02 -5.46 15.47
N GLY A 74 -0.77 -5.45 16.54
CA GLY A 74 -0.96 -6.61 17.39
C GLY A 74 -1.51 -7.83 16.64
N LEU A 75 -2.43 -7.62 15.71
CA LEU A 75 -2.94 -8.66 14.83
C LEU A 75 -1.84 -9.19 13.89
N LEU A 76 -1.10 -8.30 13.25
CA LEU A 76 -0.01 -8.68 12.34
C LEU A 76 1.12 -9.45 13.05
N GLU A 77 1.42 -9.09 14.30
CA GLU A 77 2.37 -9.84 15.14
C GLU A 77 1.86 -11.26 15.44
N ARG A 78 0.63 -11.38 15.89
CA ARG A 78 0.02 -12.69 16.19
C ARG A 78 -0.03 -13.62 14.99
N LEU A 79 -0.20 -13.06 13.80
CA LEU A 79 -0.22 -13.80 12.54
C LEU A 79 1.17 -14.08 11.95
N GLY A 80 2.23 -13.55 12.57
CA GLY A 80 3.60 -13.79 12.15
C GLY A 80 4.10 -12.95 10.98
N PHE A 81 3.41 -11.88 10.61
CA PHE A 81 3.83 -10.99 9.53
C PHE A 81 4.89 -9.98 9.95
N VAL A 82 4.82 -9.52 11.18
CA VAL A 82 5.73 -8.49 11.73
C VAL A 82 6.28 -8.93 13.07
N GLU A 83 7.43 -8.38 13.42
CA GLU A 83 8.08 -8.55 14.70
C GLU A 83 8.58 -7.22 15.26
N ARG A 84 8.69 -7.15 16.58
CA ARG A 84 9.27 -6.02 17.27
C ARG A 84 10.75 -6.26 17.48
N VAL A 85 11.56 -5.25 17.15
CA VAL A 85 12.99 -5.27 17.34
C VAL A 85 13.38 -4.06 18.19
N GLU A 86 14.19 -4.29 19.20
CA GLU A 86 14.75 -3.19 19.99
C GLU A 86 15.69 -2.36 19.12
N ASP A 87 15.57 -1.04 19.23
CA ASP A 87 16.49 -0.13 18.56
C ASP A 87 17.88 -0.24 19.21
N PRO A 88 18.96 -0.52 18.46
CA PRO A 88 20.30 -0.63 19.01
C PRO A 88 20.78 0.64 19.72
N GLY A 89 20.25 1.81 19.33
CA GLY A 89 20.63 3.11 19.91
C GLY A 89 19.76 3.56 21.08
N ASP A 90 18.59 2.99 21.28
CA ASP A 90 17.64 3.37 22.33
C ASP A 90 16.79 2.17 22.75
N ARG A 91 17.09 1.57 23.92
CA ARG A 91 16.33 0.43 24.47
C ARG A 91 14.85 0.71 24.74
N ARG A 92 14.44 1.98 24.75
CA ARG A 92 13.04 2.39 24.94
C ARG A 92 12.27 2.46 23.62
N ALA A 93 12.98 2.48 22.49
CA ALA A 93 12.39 2.56 21.18
C ALA A 93 12.27 1.15 20.58
N VAL A 94 11.05 0.81 20.15
CA VAL A 94 10.75 -0.44 19.47
C VAL A 94 10.45 -0.13 18.02
N THR A 95 11.18 -0.79 17.14
CA THR A 95 10.98 -0.75 15.69
C THR A 95 10.24 -1.99 15.25
N LEU A 96 9.20 -1.82 14.46
CA LEU A 96 8.52 -2.89 13.76
C LEU A 96 9.23 -3.18 12.46
N ARG A 97 9.33 -4.44 12.09
CA ARG A 97 9.79 -4.88 10.77
C ARG A 97 9.00 -6.10 10.31
N LEU A 98 9.05 -6.37 9.01
CA LEU A 98 8.53 -7.62 8.48
C LEU A 98 9.38 -8.79 8.96
N THR A 99 8.72 -9.91 9.28
CA THR A 99 9.40 -11.19 9.42
C THR A 99 9.80 -11.72 8.03
N ASP A 100 10.72 -12.66 7.94
CA ASP A 100 11.06 -13.31 6.67
C ASP A 100 9.83 -13.96 6.03
N GLU A 101 9.00 -14.62 6.82
CA GLU A 101 7.74 -15.20 6.36
C GLU A 101 6.76 -14.12 5.89
N GLY A 102 6.59 -13.04 6.64
CA GLY A 102 5.73 -11.91 6.29
C GLY A 102 6.17 -11.25 5.00
N SER A 103 7.47 -11.04 4.83
CA SER A 103 8.05 -10.50 3.60
C SER A 103 7.80 -11.41 2.38
N ALA A 104 8.05 -12.70 2.53
CA ALA A 104 7.85 -13.67 1.44
C ALA A 104 6.37 -13.74 1.00
N ARG A 105 5.44 -13.79 1.95
CA ARG A 105 4.00 -13.83 1.66
C ARG A 105 3.51 -12.53 1.01
N LEU A 106 4.02 -11.39 1.46
CA LEU A 106 3.69 -10.09 0.88
C LEU A 106 4.16 -9.99 -0.58
N VAL A 107 5.39 -10.40 -0.87
CA VAL A 107 5.95 -10.44 -2.23
C VAL A 107 5.11 -11.35 -3.14
N GLU A 108 4.74 -12.52 -2.68
CA GLU A 108 3.90 -13.46 -3.43
C GLU A 108 2.54 -12.83 -3.80
N ALA A 109 1.87 -12.20 -2.83
CA ALA A 109 0.61 -11.50 -3.07
C ALA A 109 0.76 -10.32 -4.04
N GLN A 110 1.87 -9.59 -3.96
CA GLN A 110 2.18 -8.49 -4.87
C GLN A 110 2.46 -8.98 -6.30
N GLU A 111 3.14 -10.09 -6.45
CA GLU A 111 3.39 -10.72 -7.76
C GLU A 111 2.08 -11.19 -8.41
N ALA A 112 1.20 -11.81 -7.65
CA ALA A 112 -0.13 -12.19 -8.13
C ALA A 112 -0.94 -10.96 -8.59
N ARG A 113 -0.89 -9.87 -7.84
CA ARG A 113 -1.50 -8.59 -8.24
C ARG A 113 -0.90 -8.06 -9.53
N ARG A 114 0.43 -8.08 -9.64
CA ARG A 114 1.14 -7.61 -10.84
C ARG A 114 0.76 -8.41 -12.07
N ALA A 115 0.62 -9.72 -11.93
CA ALA A 115 0.18 -10.59 -13.01
C ALA A 115 -1.24 -10.25 -13.46
N ARG A 116 -2.16 -10.01 -12.53
CA ARG A 116 -3.54 -9.56 -12.83
C ARG A 116 -3.56 -8.20 -13.55
N LEU A 117 -2.74 -7.25 -13.11
CA LEU A 117 -2.63 -5.95 -13.78
C LEU A 117 -2.10 -6.10 -15.21
N ARG A 118 -1.07 -6.89 -15.42
CA ARG A 118 -0.54 -7.18 -16.76
C ARG A 118 -1.61 -7.78 -17.66
N ALA A 119 -2.36 -8.76 -17.17
CA ALA A 119 -3.45 -9.36 -17.92
C ALA A 119 -4.54 -8.37 -18.30
N SER A 120 -4.87 -7.41 -17.42
CA SER A 120 -5.87 -6.38 -17.70
C SER A 120 -5.39 -5.33 -18.72
N LEU A 121 -4.10 -5.19 -18.91
CA LEU A 121 -3.49 -4.24 -19.83
C LEU A 121 -2.95 -4.89 -21.12
N ASP A 122 -3.12 -6.20 -21.27
CA ASP A 122 -2.55 -6.97 -22.39
C ASP A 122 -3.05 -6.52 -23.75
N SER A 123 -4.30 -6.03 -23.82
CA SER A 123 -4.89 -5.50 -25.05
C SER A 123 -4.53 -4.04 -25.37
N TRP A 124 -3.81 -3.37 -24.47
CA TRP A 124 -3.46 -1.97 -24.65
C TRP A 124 -2.27 -1.81 -25.59
N PRO A 125 -2.32 -0.84 -26.53
CA PRO A 125 -1.13 -0.50 -27.31
C PRO A 125 0.03 -0.09 -26.41
N ARG A 126 1.24 -0.49 -26.77
CA ARG A 126 2.45 -0.15 -26.02
C ARG A 126 2.62 1.36 -25.80
N GLU A 127 2.30 2.14 -26.84
CA GLU A 127 2.38 3.61 -26.79
C GLU A 127 1.47 4.21 -25.71
N ASP A 128 0.26 3.65 -25.55
CA ASP A 128 -0.69 4.09 -24.52
C ASP A 128 -0.17 3.76 -23.12
N LEU A 129 0.44 2.59 -22.93
CA LEU A 129 1.05 2.21 -21.64
C LEU A 129 2.22 3.12 -21.28
N GLU A 130 3.08 3.43 -22.24
CA GLU A 130 4.22 4.33 -22.05
C GLU A 130 3.73 5.76 -21.74
N THR A 131 2.70 6.22 -22.42
CA THR A 131 2.09 7.53 -22.18
C THR A 131 1.45 7.61 -20.81
N LEU A 132 0.66 6.61 -20.42
CA LEU A 132 0.03 6.55 -19.11
C LEU A 132 1.09 6.56 -17.99
N GLY A 133 2.13 5.74 -18.11
CA GLY A 133 3.22 5.69 -17.13
C GLY A 133 3.93 7.04 -16.98
N ARG A 134 4.24 7.69 -18.09
CA ARG A 134 4.87 9.01 -18.11
C ARG A 134 3.99 10.11 -17.50
N LEU A 135 2.68 10.10 -17.80
CA LEU A 135 1.75 11.09 -17.27
C LEU A 135 1.50 10.89 -15.77
N LEU A 136 1.37 9.66 -15.32
CA LEU A 136 1.25 9.35 -13.89
C LEU A 136 2.51 9.74 -13.12
N HIS A 137 3.70 9.49 -13.68
CA HIS A 137 4.95 9.93 -13.07
C HIS A 137 4.98 11.45 -12.90
N ARG A 138 4.66 12.21 -13.96
CA ARG A 138 4.60 13.67 -13.92
C ARG A 138 3.59 14.17 -12.89
N PHE A 139 2.44 13.54 -12.78
CA PHE A 139 1.41 13.90 -11.81
C PHE A 139 1.89 13.66 -10.37
N ASN A 140 2.53 12.52 -10.10
CA ASN A 140 3.03 12.16 -8.78
C ASN A 140 4.22 13.01 -8.33
N ASP A 141 5.02 13.53 -9.28
CA ASP A 141 6.17 14.38 -9.00
C ASP A 141 5.77 15.85 -8.70
N GLN A 142 4.54 16.22 -9.03
CA GLN A 142 3.99 17.51 -8.63
C GLN A 142 3.56 17.42 -7.16
N GLN A 143 4.24 18.16 -6.30
CA GLN A 143 3.78 18.36 -4.92
C GLN A 143 2.47 19.16 -4.95
N VAL A 144 1.37 18.50 -4.64
CA VAL A 144 0.07 19.13 -4.42
C VAL A 144 -0.06 19.52 -2.97
#